data_acd5cfe4186a68407991d69b5199c4dc
#
_entry.id   acd5cfe4186a68407991d69b5199c4dc
#
_cell.length_a   1.000
_cell.length_b   1.000
_cell.length_c   1.000
_cell.angle_alpha   90.00
_cell.angle_beta   90.00
_cell.angle_gamma   90.00
#
_symmetry.space_group_name_H-M   'P 1'
#
loop_
_entity.id
_entity.type
_entity.pdbx_description
1 polymer ?
#
loop_
_entity_poly.entity_id
_entity_poly.type
_entity_poly.pdbx_seq_one_letter_code
_entity_poly.pdbx_strand_id
1 'polypeptide(L)'
;MNYQVLLYYKYTTIDDPEQFAQDHLAFCKAHHLKGRILVSTEGINGTLSGTKEETEQYMAHMHADERFKDMVFKIDETEGHAFKKMHVRPRKEIVALDLEDDVDPRHTTGQYLSPVEFRKALEDDDTVIIDARNDYEFDLGHFRGAIRPNITRFRDLPDWIKENKALFADKKVVTYCTGGIR
;
A
#
# COMPACT_ATOMS: atom_id res chain seq x y z
N MET A 1 0.63 21.77 17.85
CA MET A 1 1.39 20.51 17.69
C MET A 1 1.22 20.09 16.24
N ASN A 2 2.30 19.83 15.53
CA ASN A 2 2.21 19.32 14.16
C ASN A 2 1.99 17.81 14.19
N TYR A 3 0.89 17.36 13.61
CA TYR A 3 0.59 15.96 13.45
C TYR A 3 1.02 15.49 12.05
N GLN A 4 1.30 14.20 11.94
CA GLN A 4 1.64 13.55 10.68
C GLN A 4 0.82 12.27 10.50
N VAL A 5 0.55 11.95 9.24
CA VAL A 5 0.05 10.65 8.82
C VAL A 5 1.16 9.94 8.09
N LEU A 6 1.44 8.71 8.50
CA LEU A 6 2.36 7.81 7.82
C LEU A 6 1.56 6.79 7.02
N LEU A 7 1.93 6.60 5.76
CA LEU A 7 1.49 5.49 4.92
C LEU A 7 2.72 4.68 4.49
N TYR A 8 2.70 3.39 4.73
CA TYR A 8 3.83 2.51 4.45
C TYR A 8 3.38 1.07 4.23
N TYR A 9 4.21 0.31 3.55
CA TYR A 9 4.13 -1.14 3.48
C TYR A 9 5.51 -1.72 3.23
N LYS A 10 5.67 -2.98 3.59
CA LYS A 10 6.87 -3.76 3.29
C LYS A 10 6.51 -5.23 3.16
N TYR A 11 6.86 -5.82 2.03
CA TYR A 11 6.89 -7.28 1.89
C TYR A 11 8.18 -7.81 2.51
N THR A 12 8.02 -8.65 3.53
CA THR A 12 9.11 -9.31 4.26
C THR A 12 8.54 -10.46 5.07
N THR A 13 9.35 -11.45 5.39
CA THR A 13 8.87 -12.58 6.19
C THR A 13 8.66 -12.18 7.65
N ILE A 14 7.47 -12.46 8.16
CA ILE A 14 7.10 -12.34 9.58
C ILE A 14 6.61 -13.72 10.02
N ASP A 15 7.44 -14.43 10.79
CA ASP A 15 7.19 -15.84 11.14
C ASP A 15 5.95 -16.01 12.02
N ASP A 16 5.75 -15.10 12.97
CA ASP A 16 4.57 -15.07 13.85
C ASP A 16 3.85 -13.72 13.74
N PRO A 17 2.94 -13.54 12.75
CA PRO A 17 2.22 -12.29 12.58
C PRO A 17 1.23 -12.00 13.71
N GLU A 18 0.78 -13.00 14.46
CA GLU A 18 -0.14 -12.81 15.58
C GLU A 18 0.58 -12.21 16.79
N GLN A 19 1.73 -12.79 17.17
CA GLN A 19 2.55 -12.24 18.24
C GLN A 19 3.09 -10.86 17.87
N PHE A 20 3.61 -10.72 16.64
CA PHE A 20 4.07 -9.42 16.13
C PHE A 20 2.98 -8.36 16.21
N ALA A 21 1.74 -8.68 15.80
CA ALA A 21 0.64 -7.72 15.85
C ALA A 21 0.27 -7.31 17.28
N GLN A 22 0.36 -8.20 18.26
CA GLN A 22 0.12 -7.90 19.68
C GLN A 22 1.18 -6.94 20.23
N ASP A 23 2.46 -7.25 20.03
CA ASP A 23 3.58 -6.45 20.52
C ASP A 23 3.58 -5.06 19.84
N HIS A 24 3.32 -5.06 18.54
CA HIS A 24 3.24 -3.83 17.75
C HIS A 24 2.07 -2.93 18.16
N LEU A 25 0.91 -3.53 18.48
CA LEU A 25 -0.23 -2.77 19.04
C LEU A 25 0.12 -2.15 20.41
N ALA A 26 0.82 -2.90 21.26
CA ALA A 26 1.25 -2.41 22.56
C ALA A 26 2.22 -1.22 22.40
N PHE A 27 3.20 -1.34 21.51
CA PHE A 27 4.12 -0.25 21.16
C PHE A 27 3.38 0.99 20.65
N CYS A 28 2.51 0.83 19.66
CA CYS A 28 1.74 1.94 19.10
C CYS A 28 0.87 2.66 20.14
N LYS A 29 0.27 1.91 21.07
CA LYS A 29 -0.54 2.51 22.15
C LYS A 29 0.33 3.26 23.17
N ALA A 30 1.48 2.74 23.53
CA ALA A 30 2.42 3.39 24.45
C ALA A 30 2.93 4.73 23.88
N HIS A 31 3.01 4.85 22.56
CA HIS A 31 3.39 6.06 21.83
C HIS A 31 2.20 6.86 21.29
N HIS A 32 1.00 6.69 21.85
CA HIS A 32 -0.23 7.44 21.54
C HIS A 32 -0.63 7.46 20.06
N LEU A 33 -0.08 6.57 19.25
CA LEU A 33 -0.36 6.47 17.82
C LEU A 33 -1.79 5.96 17.57
N LYS A 34 -2.42 6.42 16.49
CA LYS A 34 -3.73 5.95 16.05
C LYS A 34 -3.68 5.60 14.57
N GLY A 35 -4.34 4.52 14.17
CA GLY A 35 -4.29 4.07 12.80
C GLY A 35 -4.80 2.66 12.58
N ARG A 36 -4.47 2.13 11.41
CA ARG A 36 -4.77 0.76 11.04
C ARG A 36 -3.55 0.12 10.40
N ILE A 37 -3.13 -1.02 10.95
CA ILE A 37 -2.00 -1.81 10.46
C ILE A 37 -2.47 -3.24 10.23
N LEU A 38 -2.12 -3.81 9.10
CA LEU A 38 -2.31 -5.20 8.75
C LEU A 38 -0.95 -5.89 8.76
N VAL A 39 -0.89 -7.08 9.31
CA VAL A 39 0.31 -7.91 9.41
C VAL A 39 -0.01 -9.30 8.89
N SER A 40 0.86 -9.87 8.09
CA SER A 40 0.78 -11.25 7.64
C SER A 40 2.16 -11.90 7.59
N THR A 41 2.23 -13.16 7.24
CA THR A 41 3.51 -13.85 7.01
C THR A 41 4.32 -13.26 5.85
N GLU A 42 3.66 -12.51 4.94
CA GLU A 42 4.28 -11.86 3.79
C GLU A 42 4.73 -10.42 4.06
N GLY A 43 4.33 -9.81 5.20
CA GLY A 43 4.75 -8.46 5.52
C GLY A 43 3.80 -7.61 6.35
N ILE A 44 3.90 -6.30 6.19
CA ILE A 44 3.16 -5.28 6.91
C ILE A 44 2.61 -4.21 5.96
N ASN A 45 1.40 -3.73 6.23
CA ASN A 45 0.76 -2.61 5.53
C ASN A 45 0.04 -1.73 6.55
N GLY A 46 0.41 -0.46 6.62
CA GLY A 46 -0.10 0.42 7.65
C GLY A 46 -0.30 1.86 7.23
N THR A 47 -1.29 2.46 7.88
CA THR A 47 -1.46 3.90 7.93
C THR A 47 -1.72 4.28 9.38
N LEU A 48 -0.98 5.24 9.90
CA LEU A 48 -1.13 5.72 11.27
C LEU A 48 -0.91 7.24 11.36
N SER A 49 -1.36 7.83 12.44
CA SER A 49 -1.14 9.25 12.75
C SER A 49 -0.69 9.43 14.20
N GLY A 50 0.12 10.44 14.40
CA GLY A 50 0.62 10.91 15.69
C GLY A 50 1.18 12.30 15.57
N THR A 51 1.69 12.86 16.65
CA THR A 51 2.55 14.04 16.58
C THR A 51 3.81 13.72 15.79
N LYS A 52 4.48 14.73 15.28
CA LYS A 52 5.75 14.54 14.55
C LYS A 52 6.77 13.72 15.39
N GLU A 53 6.90 14.02 16.67
CA GLU A 53 7.79 13.29 17.57
C GLU A 53 7.40 11.81 17.70
N GLU A 54 6.12 11.50 17.90
CA GLU A 54 5.62 10.13 18.01
C GLU A 54 5.82 9.34 16.72
N THR A 55 5.62 9.97 15.56
CA THR A 55 5.82 9.34 14.25
C THR A 55 7.31 9.14 13.94
N GLU A 56 8.19 10.05 14.33
CA GLU A 56 9.65 9.89 14.22
C GLU A 56 10.14 8.74 15.08
N GLN A 57 9.66 8.60 16.33
CA GLN A 57 9.96 7.46 17.19
C GLN A 57 9.46 6.14 16.58
N TYR A 58 8.28 6.14 15.98
CA TYR A 58 7.76 4.98 15.26
C TYR A 58 8.65 4.58 14.09
N MET A 59 9.02 5.51 13.23
CA MET A 59 9.91 5.25 12.09
C MET A 59 11.28 4.73 12.56
N ALA A 60 11.84 5.31 13.60
CA ALA A 60 13.11 4.85 14.18
C ALA A 60 13.00 3.42 14.74
N HIS A 61 11.90 3.10 15.44
CA HIS A 61 11.63 1.75 15.93
C HIS A 61 11.54 0.73 14.79
N MET A 62 10.83 1.07 13.72
CA MET A 62 10.71 0.19 12.56
C MET A 62 12.06 0.00 11.86
N HIS A 63 12.82 1.07 11.62
CA HIS A 63 14.12 0.98 10.97
C HIS A 63 15.18 0.25 11.80
N ALA A 64 15.00 0.14 13.12
CA ALA A 64 15.89 -0.66 13.99
C ALA A 64 15.71 -2.18 13.81
N ASP A 65 14.61 -2.63 13.24
CA ASP A 65 14.38 -4.03 12.87
C ASP A 65 14.92 -4.27 11.46
N GLU A 66 15.82 -5.24 11.30
CA GLU A 66 16.45 -5.57 10.01
C GLU A 66 15.45 -5.86 8.88
N ARG A 67 14.26 -6.37 9.23
CA ARG A 67 13.19 -6.65 8.26
C ARG A 67 12.61 -5.37 7.64
N PHE A 68 12.72 -4.25 8.33
CA PHE A 68 12.09 -2.97 7.95
C PHE A 68 13.08 -1.81 7.79
N LYS A 69 14.39 -2.07 7.85
CA LYS A 69 15.43 -1.03 7.81
C LYS A 69 15.38 -0.12 6.59
N ASP A 70 14.88 -0.63 5.46
CA ASP A 70 14.75 0.07 4.18
C ASP A 70 13.28 0.44 3.86
N MET A 71 12.38 0.33 4.84
CA MET A 71 10.97 0.66 4.63
C MET A 71 10.80 2.16 4.37
N VAL A 72 10.07 2.47 3.31
CA VAL A 72 9.78 3.85 2.91
C VAL A 72 8.46 4.30 3.52
N PHE A 73 8.48 5.43 4.22
CA PHE A 73 7.29 6.09 4.75
C PHE A 73 6.89 7.27 3.88
N LYS A 74 5.64 7.30 3.43
CA LYS A 74 5.01 8.49 2.86
C LYS A 74 4.44 9.29 4.03
N ILE A 75 4.78 10.57 4.09
CA ILE A 75 4.47 11.44 5.23
C ILE A 75 3.62 12.60 4.74
N ASP A 76 2.44 12.76 5.35
CA ASP A 76 1.57 13.91 5.13
C ASP A 76 1.35 14.66 6.45
N GLU A 77 1.36 15.99 6.41
CA GLU A 77 1.07 16.83 7.57
C GLU A 77 -0.44 16.96 7.79
N THR A 78 -0.86 17.02 9.05
CA THR A 78 -2.27 17.17 9.43
C THR A 78 -2.40 17.98 10.73
N GLU A 79 -3.59 18.54 10.99
CA GLU A 79 -3.85 19.34 12.18
C GLU A 79 -4.09 18.50 13.45
N GLY A 80 -4.33 17.20 13.31
CA GLY A 80 -4.61 16.30 14.40
C GLY A 80 -4.59 14.83 13.98
N HIS A 81 -5.01 13.94 14.86
CA HIS A 81 -5.10 12.52 14.50
C HIS A 81 -6.12 12.28 13.38
N ALA A 82 -5.67 11.63 12.30
CA ALA A 82 -6.54 11.19 11.21
C ALA A 82 -7.43 9.98 11.59
N PHE A 83 -7.12 9.29 12.70
CA PHE A 83 -7.82 8.09 13.15
C PHE A 83 -8.29 8.25 14.60
N LYS A 84 -9.41 7.58 14.94
CA LYS A 84 -9.97 7.60 16.30
C LYS A 84 -9.29 6.62 17.26
N LYS A 85 -8.86 5.45 16.73
CA LYS A 85 -8.29 4.33 17.51
C LYS A 85 -7.11 3.70 16.75
N MET A 86 -6.27 2.96 17.49
CA MET A 86 -5.22 2.12 16.92
C MET A 86 -5.72 0.69 16.75
N HIS A 87 -5.52 0.13 15.57
CA HIS A 87 -5.77 -1.26 15.26
C HIS A 87 -4.56 -1.88 14.56
N VAL A 88 -4.03 -2.95 15.13
CA VAL A 88 -3.06 -3.83 14.46
C VAL A 88 -3.70 -5.21 14.38
N ARG A 89 -3.81 -5.77 13.18
CA ARG A 89 -4.56 -7.00 12.96
C ARG A 89 -3.78 -7.98 12.09
N PRO A 90 -3.61 -9.23 12.55
CA PRO A 90 -3.11 -10.28 11.67
C PRO A 90 -4.14 -10.57 10.57
N ARG A 91 -3.66 -10.85 9.36
CA ARG A 91 -4.44 -11.21 8.17
C ARG A 91 -3.70 -12.26 7.36
N LYS A 92 -4.41 -12.95 6.47
CA LYS A 92 -3.80 -13.88 5.51
C LYS A 92 -2.86 -13.12 4.55
N GLU A 93 -3.26 -11.92 4.15
CA GLU A 93 -2.57 -11.05 3.19
C GLU A 93 -2.54 -9.61 3.70
N ILE A 94 -1.50 -8.85 3.33
CA ILE A 94 -1.43 -7.41 3.63
C ILE A 94 -2.17 -6.56 2.61
N VAL A 95 -2.48 -7.14 1.44
CA VAL A 95 -3.39 -6.60 0.42
C VAL A 95 -4.30 -7.73 -0.03
N ALA A 96 -5.59 -7.56 0.16
CA ALA A 96 -6.57 -8.61 -0.13
C ALA A 96 -6.74 -8.79 -1.64
N LEU A 97 -5.93 -9.67 -2.25
CA LEU A 97 -6.05 -10.13 -3.63
C LEU A 97 -6.81 -11.46 -3.70
N ASP A 98 -6.62 -12.33 -2.70
CA ASP A 98 -7.36 -13.58 -2.47
C ASP A 98 -7.26 -14.56 -3.66
N LEU A 99 -6.08 -14.66 -4.25
CA LEU A 99 -5.76 -15.64 -5.29
C LEU A 99 -5.26 -16.95 -4.66
N GLU A 100 -5.64 -18.10 -5.26
CA GLU A 100 -5.17 -19.42 -4.84
C GLU A 100 -3.71 -19.64 -5.26
N ASP A 101 -3.36 -19.23 -6.48
CA ASP A 101 -2.01 -19.32 -7.07
C ASP A 101 -1.43 -17.90 -7.22
N ASP A 102 -1.19 -17.22 -6.10
CA ASP A 102 -0.59 -15.89 -6.13
C ASP A 102 0.93 -15.95 -6.30
N VAL A 103 1.48 -14.95 -7.00
CA VAL A 103 2.93 -14.78 -7.09
C VAL A 103 3.44 -14.10 -5.82
N ASP A 104 4.57 -14.56 -5.30
CA ASP A 104 5.20 -13.91 -4.17
C ASP A 104 5.79 -12.55 -4.58
N PRO A 105 5.23 -11.42 -4.09
CA PRO A 105 5.69 -10.09 -4.46
C PRO A 105 7.11 -9.77 -3.98
N ARG A 106 7.70 -10.59 -3.12
CA ARG A 106 9.12 -10.48 -2.71
C ARG A 106 10.07 -10.92 -3.82
N HIS A 107 9.58 -11.75 -4.75
CA HIS A 107 10.37 -12.31 -5.85
C HIS A 107 9.91 -11.83 -7.23
N THR A 108 8.63 -11.55 -7.38
CA THR A 108 8.04 -11.15 -8.65
C THR A 108 7.12 -9.96 -8.46
N THR A 109 7.54 -8.80 -8.95
CA THR A 109 6.74 -7.57 -8.93
C THR A 109 7.02 -6.73 -10.17
N GLY A 110 6.13 -5.80 -10.46
CA GLY A 110 6.34 -4.81 -11.51
C GLY A 110 7.48 -3.85 -11.17
N GLN A 111 8.15 -3.33 -12.20
CA GLN A 111 9.17 -2.31 -12.01
C GLN A 111 8.52 -1.00 -11.54
N TYR A 112 9.03 -0.45 -10.44
CA TYR A 112 8.64 0.89 -10.00
C TYR A 112 9.16 1.96 -10.95
N LEU A 113 8.28 2.86 -11.34
CA LEU A 113 8.61 4.03 -12.14
C LEU A 113 8.77 5.26 -11.24
N SER A 114 9.78 6.05 -11.50
CA SER A 114 9.88 7.39 -10.93
C SER A 114 8.75 8.29 -11.47
N PRO A 115 8.42 9.41 -10.80
CA PRO A 115 7.42 10.36 -11.30
C PRO A 115 7.69 10.86 -12.74
N VAL A 116 8.96 11.00 -13.10
CA VAL A 116 9.37 11.42 -14.44
C VAL A 116 9.11 10.32 -15.47
N GLU A 117 9.43 9.06 -15.14
CA GLU A 117 9.17 7.90 -16.00
C GLU A 117 7.67 7.64 -16.14
N PHE A 118 6.90 7.77 -15.04
CA PHE A 118 5.45 7.61 -15.07
C PHE A 118 4.81 8.69 -15.96
N ARG A 119 5.27 9.95 -15.88
CA ARG A 119 4.81 11.02 -16.76
C ARG A 119 5.07 10.71 -18.24
N LYS A 120 6.26 10.17 -18.57
CA LYS A 120 6.56 9.72 -19.94
C LYS A 120 5.63 8.60 -20.39
N ALA A 121 5.32 7.66 -19.49
CA ALA A 121 4.40 6.57 -19.79
C ALA A 121 2.96 7.06 -20.06
N LEU A 122 2.52 8.15 -19.42
CA LEU A 122 1.22 8.79 -19.70
C LEU A 122 1.16 9.46 -21.10
N GLU A 123 2.29 9.79 -21.69
CA GLU A 123 2.41 10.45 -23.00
C GLU A 123 2.73 9.45 -24.13
N ASP A 124 2.88 8.15 -23.81
CA ASP A 124 3.27 7.08 -24.75
C ASP A 124 2.03 6.31 -25.24
N ASP A 125 1.75 6.38 -26.53
CA ASP A 125 0.60 5.72 -27.18
C ASP A 125 0.63 4.19 -27.12
N ASP A 126 1.83 3.60 -26.89
CA ASP A 126 2.01 2.16 -26.74
C ASP A 126 1.90 1.70 -25.27
N THR A 127 1.63 2.62 -24.36
CA THR A 127 1.46 2.34 -22.95
C THR A 127 -0.03 2.40 -22.53
N VAL A 128 -0.49 1.38 -21.82
CA VAL A 128 -1.81 1.34 -21.18
C VAL A 128 -1.65 1.63 -19.70
N ILE A 129 -2.36 2.62 -19.21
CA ILE A 129 -2.37 2.99 -17.79
C ILE A 129 -3.64 2.43 -17.14
N ILE A 130 -3.49 1.63 -16.10
CA ILE A 130 -4.62 1.08 -15.34
C ILE A 130 -4.63 1.66 -13.94
N ASP A 131 -5.76 2.21 -13.53
CA ASP A 131 -5.99 2.55 -12.13
C ASP A 131 -6.39 1.30 -11.34
N ALA A 132 -5.47 0.75 -10.54
CA ALA A 132 -5.72 -0.43 -9.73
C ALA A 132 -6.50 -0.13 -8.43
N ARG A 133 -7.02 1.09 -8.28
CA ARG A 133 -7.87 1.47 -7.15
C ARG A 133 -9.32 1.04 -7.38
N ASN A 134 -10.11 1.17 -6.34
CA ASN A 134 -11.55 0.93 -6.45
C ASN A 134 -12.21 2.05 -7.27
N ASP A 135 -13.38 1.77 -7.82
CA ASP A 135 -14.16 2.68 -8.69
C ASP A 135 -14.41 4.06 -8.06
N TYR A 136 -14.80 4.11 -6.78
CA TYR A 136 -15.02 5.37 -6.07
C TYR A 136 -13.73 6.21 -5.92
N GLU A 137 -12.55 5.59 -5.83
CA GLU A 137 -11.27 6.30 -5.77
C GLU A 137 -10.94 6.93 -7.13
N PHE A 138 -11.24 6.21 -8.22
CA PHE A 138 -11.11 6.72 -9.57
C PHE A 138 -12.02 7.93 -9.81
N ASP A 139 -13.27 7.86 -9.38
CA ASP A 139 -14.27 8.91 -9.56
C ASP A 139 -13.92 10.21 -8.80
N LEU A 140 -13.16 10.12 -7.72
CA LEU A 140 -12.62 11.30 -7.00
C LEU A 140 -11.51 12.02 -7.76
N GLY A 141 -10.77 11.30 -8.62
CA GLY A 141 -9.69 11.84 -9.44
C GLY A 141 -8.76 10.75 -9.94
N HIS A 142 -8.31 10.87 -11.17
CA HIS A 142 -7.45 9.89 -11.84
C HIS A 142 -6.51 10.56 -12.85
N PHE A 143 -5.48 9.84 -13.30
CA PHE A 143 -4.63 10.32 -14.38
C PHE A 143 -5.36 10.29 -15.71
N ARG A 144 -5.14 11.33 -16.52
CA ARG A 144 -5.75 11.44 -17.86
C ARG A 144 -5.39 10.21 -18.70
N GLY A 145 -6.40 9.59 -19.31
CA GLY A 145 -6.23 8.40 -20.13
C GLY A 145 -6.11 7.08 -19.37
N ALA A 146 -6.12 7.11 -18.03
CA ALA A 146 -6.13 5.88 -17.25
C ALA A 146 -7.44 5.10 -17.45
N ILE A 147 -7.30 3.79 -17.64
CA ILE A 147 -8.43 2.88 -17.70
C ILE A 147 -9.01 2.69 -16.29
N ARG A 148 -10.34 2.80 -16.19
CA ARG A 148 -11.12 2.51 -14.99
C ARG A 148 -11.59 1.06 -15.02
N PRO A 149 -11.01 0.13 -14.25
CA PRO A 149 -11.63 -1.16 -14.01
C PRO A 149 -12.98 -0.96 -13.27
N ASN A 150 -14.03 -1.66 -13.71
CA ASN A 150 -15.31 -1.62 -13.00
C ASN A 150 -15.28 -2.58 -11.81
N ILE A 151 -14.46 -2.26 -10.83
CA ILE A 151 -14.25 -3.06 -9.62
C ILE A 151 -14.57 -2.24 -8.36
N THR A 152 -15.34 -2.82 -7.46
CA THR A 152 -15.61 -2.22 -6.14
C THR A 152 -14.58 -2.63 -5.09
N ARG A 153 -13.82 -3.69 -5.35
CA ARG A 153 -12.78 -4.22 -4.46
C ARG A 153 -11.59 -4.68 -5.28
N PHE A 154 -10.39 -4.48 -4.75
CA PHE A 154 -9.14 -4.84 -5.43
C PHE A 154 -9.08 -6.33 -5.81
N ARG A 155 -9.64 -7.24 -5.02
CA ARG A 155 -9.72 -8.68 -5.34
C ARG A 155 -10.47 -9.01 -6.64
N ASP A 156 -11.25 -8.10 -7.15
CA ASP A 156 -12.01 -8.28 -8.39
C ASP A 156 -11.15 -7.92 -9.64
N LEU A 157 -9.97 -7.30 -9.43
CA LEU A 157 -9.06 -6.87 -10.51
C LEU A 157 -8.51 -8.03 -11.36
N PRO A 158 -8.09 -9.18 -10.80
CA PRO A 158 -7.56 -10.29 -11.60
C PRO A 158 -8.56 -10.83 -12.62
N ASP A 159 -9.83 -10.93 -12.25
CA ASP A 159 -10.86 -11.41 -13.17
C ASP A 159 -11.18 -10.35 -14.22
N TRP A 160 -11.24 -9.08 -13.84
CA TRP A 160 -11.37 -7.99 -14.80
C TRP A 160 -10.20 -7.99 -15.81
N ILE A 161 -8.95 -8.23 -15.39
CA ILE A 161 -7.81 -8.34 -16.30
C ILE A 161 -7.97 -9.51 -17.26
N LYS A 162 -8.42 -10.68 -16.78
CA LYS A 162 -8.65 -11.86 -17.63
C LYS A 162 -9.67 -11.60 -18.72
N GLU A 163 -10.78 -10.92 -18.38
CA GLU A 163 -11.86 -10.58 -19.30
C GLU A 163 -11.44 -9.51 -20.33
N ASN A 164 -10.50 -8.66 -19.99
CA ASN A 164 -10.09 -7.51 -20.79
C ASN A 164 -8.69 -7.66 -21.42
N LYS A 165 -8.16 -8.87 -21.56
CA LYS A 165 -6.80 -9.15 -22.08
C LYS A 165 -6.50 -8.46 -23.41
N ALA A 166 -7.50 -8.29 -24.26
CA ALA A 166 -7.34 -7.66 -25.58
C ALA A 166 -6.89 -6.18 -25.48
N LEU A 167 -7.18 -5.51 -24.35
CA LEU A 167 -6.75 -4.11 -24.13
C LEU A 167 -5.24 -3.99 -23.91
N PHE A 168 -4.57 -5.10 -23.55
CA PHE A 168 -3.18 -5.14 -23.17
C PHE A 168 -2.28 -5.83 -24.18
N ALA A 169 -2.88 -6.40 -25.25
CA ALA A 169 -2.14 -7.12 -26.28
C ALA A 169 -1.10 -6.18 -26.92
N ASP A 170 0.16 -6.61 -26.91
CA ASP A 170 1.30 -5.91 -27.48
C ASP A 170 1.55 -4.49 -26.90
N LYS A 171 1.00 -4.19 -25.71
CA LYS A 171 1.15 -2.91 -25.01
C LYS A 171 1.98 -3.04 -23.75
N LYS A 172 2.71 -1.99 -23.42
CA LYS A 172 3.28 -1.81 -22.09
C LYS A 172 2.16 -1.47 -21.12
N VAL A 173 2.08 -2.19 -20.01
CA VAL A 173 1.08 -1.94 -18.97
C VAL A 173 1.73 -1.27 -17.77
N VAL A 174 1.16 -0.15 -17.35
CA VAL A 174 1.56 0.56 -16.13
C VAL A 174 0.34 0.67 -15.21
N THR A 175 0.54 0.35 -13.95
CA THR A 175 -0.52 0.44 -12.94
C THR A 175 -0.15 1.43 -11.85
N TYR A 176 -1.14 1.99 -11.20
CA TYR A 176 -0.94 2.81 -10.01
C TYR A 176 -2.06 2.59 -8.99
N CYS A 177 -1.75 2.89 -7.73
CA CYS A 177 -2.74 2.97 -6.67
C CYS A 177 -2.37 4.07 -5.66
N THR A 178 -3.16 4.22 -4.60
CA THR A 178 -2.95 5.24 -3.56
C THR A 178 -1.61 5.09 -2.84
N GLY A 179 -1.27 3.88 -2.42
CA GLY A 179 -0.05 3.59 -1.64
C GLY A 179 1.09 2.94 -2.44
N GLY A 180 0.81 2.41 -3.64
CA GLY A 180 1.77 1.66 -4.44
C GLY A 180 1.87 0.17 -4.11
N ILE A 181 1.00 -0.36 -3.24
CA ILE A 181 1.00 -1.75 -2.78
C ILE A 181 0.11 -2.67 -3.64
N ARG A 182 -0.90 -2.12 -4.32
CA ARG A 182 -1.84 -2.86 -5.18
C ARG A 182 -1.32 -3.09 -6.56
#